data_472e3d24a01933f9201d50995544ddbb
#
_entry.id   472e3d24a01933f9201d50995544ddbb
#
_cell.length_a   1.000
_cell.length_b   1.000
_cell.length_c   1.000
_cell.angle_alpha   90.00
_cell.angle_beta   90.00
_cell.angle_gamma   90.00
#
_symmetry.space_group_name_H-M   'P 1'
#
loop_
_entity.id
_entity.type
_entity.pdbx_description
1 polymer ?
#
loop_
_entity_poly.entity_id
_entity_poly.type
_entity_poly.pdbx_seq_one_letter_code
_entity_poly.pdbx_strand_id
1 'polypeptide(L)'
;RGLGDVYKRQIGLCGDLKFGRTVHSLISALVRYTGIRFVLISPEELRIPSYIRDDVLRENNIEFEEVERLEDALPKLDVLYMTRVQKERFFNEEDYVRMKDFYILDKKKMELAPQDMIVMHPLPRVNEIAVEVDDDPRAAYFKQAQYAVYARMALILTLLEVKVC
;
A
#
# COMPACT_ATOMS: atom_id res chain seq x y z
N ARG A 1 -20.24 12.48 -11.99
CA ARG A 1 -19.03 12.72 -12.80
C ARG A 1 -19.28 12.09 -14.17
N GLY A 2 -19.13 12.86 -15.24
CA GLY A 2 -19.53 12.46 -16.58
C GLY A 2 -18.63 11.38 -17.20
N LEU A 3 -19.16 10.67 -18.15
CA LEU A 3 -18.57 9.54 -18.91
C LEU A 3 -17.45 9.94 -19.88
N GLY A 4 -16.63 10.96 -19.58
CA GLY A 4 -15.65 11.50 -20.53
C GLY A 4 -14.20 11.12 -20.30
N ASP A 5 -13.72 11.03 -19.06
CA ASP A 5 -12.36 10.61 -18.74
C ASP A 5 -12.41 9.43 -17.77
N VAL A 6 -11.84 8.30 -18.20
CA VAL A 6 -11.66 7.15 -17.31
C VAL A 6 -10.57 7.53 -16.31
N TYR A 7 -10.99 8.16 -15.21
CA TYR A 7 -10.12 8.52 -14.10
C TYR A 7 -9.49 7.24 -13.54
N LYS A 8 -8.18 7.13 -13.65
CA LYS A 8 -7.43 6.02 -13.07
C LYS A 8 -7.14 6.31 -11.60
N ARG A 9 -7.56 5.40 -10.72
CA ARG A 9 -7.24 5.49 -9.30
C ARG A 9 -5.73 5.34 -9.09
N GLN A 10 -5.15 6.32 -8.43
CA GLN A 10 -3.73 6.37 -8.08
C GLN A 10 -3.52 5.65 -6.75
N ILE A 11 -2.90 4.47 -6.79
CA ILE A 11 -2.64 3.65 -5.61
C ILE A 11 -1.15 3.72 -5.29
N GLY A 12 -0.81 4.45 -4.22
CA GLY A 12 0.54 4.51 -3.66
C GLY A 12 0.84 3.30 -2.80
N LEU A 13 1.93 2.62 -3.08
CA LEU A 13 2.48 1.55 -2.26
C LEU A 13 3.81 2.03 -1.68
N CYS A 14 3.90 2.17 -0.36
CA CYS A 14 5.03 2.85 0.29
C CYS A 14 5.71 1.96 1.32
N GLY A 15 7.06 1.93 1.28
CA GLY A 15 7.91 1.26 2.26
C GLY A 15 8.73 0.12 1.66
N ASP A 16 8.66 -1.07 2.27
CA ASP A 16 9.39 -2.25 1.79
C ASP A 16 8.62 -2.93 0.64
N LEU A 17 8.90 -2.52 -0.59
CA LEU A 17 8.29 -3.12 -1.78
C LEU A 17 9.05 -4.37 -2.26
N LYS A 18 10.31 -4.54 -1.82
CA LYS A 18 11.17 -5.66 -2.24
C LYS A 18 10.76 -6.97 -1.58
N PHE A 19 10.53 -6.95 -0.27
CA PHE A 19 10.24 -8.15 0.51
C PHE A 19 8.78 -8.21 1.00
N GLY A 20 8.00 -7.15 0.75
CA GLY A 20 6.63 -6.98 1.21
C GLY A 20 5.64 -7.90 0.50
N ARG A 21 5.49 -9.16 0.97
CA ARG A 21 4.53 -10.12 0.38
C ARG A 21 3.10 -9.59 0.31
N THR A 22 2.70 -8.75 1.24
CA THR A 22 1.38 -8.10 1.22
C THR A 22 1.23 -7.17 0.03
N VAL A 23 2.29 -6.43 -0.33
CA VAL A 23 2.34 -5.57 -1.52
C VAL A 23 2.24 -6.41 -2.80
N HIS A 24 3.06 -7.48 -2.92
CA HIS A 24 3.04 -8.34 -4.09
C HIS A 24 1.67 -8.99 -4.31
N SER A 25 1.05 -9.51 -3.25
CA SER A 25 -0.28 -10.10 -3.31
C SER A 25 -1.35 -9.07 -3.66
N LEU A 26 -1.24 -7.84 -3.12
CA LEU A 26 -2.18 -6.76 -3.41
C LEU A 26 -2.08 -6.33 -4.88
N ILE A 27 -0.87 -6.16 -5.41
CA ILE A 27 -0.65 -5.87 -6.84
C ILE A 27 -1.29 -6.98 -7.69
N SER A 28 -0.97 -8.25 -7.42
CA SER A 28 -1.50 -9.40 -8.17
C SER A 28 -3.04 -9.51 -8.14
N ALA A 29 -3.66 -9.06 -7.05
CA ALA A 29 -5.11 -9.00 -6.95
C ALA A 29 -5.69 -7.83 -7.76
N LEU A 30 -5.05 -6.66 -7.69
CA LEU A 30 -5.55 -5.42 -8.28
C LEU A 30 -5.36 -5.33 -9.79
N VAL A 31 -4.34 -5.98 -10.38
CA VAL A 31 -4.15 -6.01 -11.85
C VAL A 31 -5.32 -6.61 -12.62
N ARG A 32 -6.24 -7.30 -11.93
CA ARG A 32 -7.48 -7.84 -12.51
C ARG A 32 -8.55 -6.78 -12.76
N TYR A 33 -8.35 -5.57 -12.24
CA TYR A 33 -9.30 -4.47 -12.35
C TYR A 33 -8.77 -3.41 -13.31
N THR A 34 -9.66 -2.77 -14.03
CA THR A 34 -9.35 -1.63 -14.92
C THR A 34 -9.36 -0.31 -14.16
N GLY A 35 -8.74 0.71 -14.73
CA GLY A 35 -8.76 2.06 -14.15
C GLY A 35 -7.88 2.22 -12.90
N ILE A 36 -6.76 1.49 -12.82
CA ILE A 36 -5.78 1.56 -11.74
C ILE A 36 -4.43 1.98 -12.31
N ARG A 37 -3.72 2.80 -11.55
CA ARG A 37 -2.31 3.14 -11.73
C ARG A 37 -1.60 3.02 -10.40
N PHE A 38 -0.39 2.46 -10.39
CA PHE A 38 0.42 2.38 -9.18
C PHE A 38 1.46 3.49 -9.11
N VAL A 39 1.70 3.96 -7.89
CA VAL A 39 2.84 4.80 -7.51
C VAL A 39 3.66 4.00 -6.50
N LEU A 40 4.82 3.52 -6.92
CA LEU A 40 5.70 2.66 -6.12
C LEU A 40 6.70 3.55 -5.39
N ILE A 41 6.54 3.68 -4.07
CA ILE A 41 7.27 4.63 -3.24
C ILE A 41 8.25 3.86 -2.37
N SER A 42 9.52 3.86 -2.73
CA SER A 42 10.56 3.15 -1.99
C SER A 42 11.96 3.71 -2.27
N PRO A 43 12.91 3.56 -1.33
CA PRO A 43 14.31 3.79 -1.65
C PRO A 43 14.80 2.74 -2.64
N GLU A 44 15.92 2.99 -3.27
CA GLU A 44 16.45 2.12 -4.34
C GLU A 44 16.63 0.67 -3.89
N GLU A 45 17.10 0.47 -2.66
CA GLU A 45 17.39 -0.84 -2.07
C GLU A 45 16.13 -1.68 -1.80
N LEU A 46 14.96 -1.03 -1.66
CA LEU A 46 13.67 -1.65 -1.37
C LEU A 46 12.68 -1.58 -2.53
N ARG A 47 13.14 -1.30 -3.74
CA ARG A 47 12.31 -1.29 -4.95
C ARG A 47 11.66 -2.64 -5.22
N ILE A 48 10.53 -2.56 -5.90
CA ILE A 48 9.76 -3.74 -6.32
C ILE A 48 10.63 -4.69 -7.14
N PRO A 49 10.59 -6.02 -6.91
CA PRO A 49 11.34 -6.99 -7.70
C PRO A 49 10.93 -7.00 -9.17
N SER A 50 11.90 -7.36 -10.05
CA SER A 50 11.67 -7.42 -11.49
C SER A 50 10.50 -8.34 -11.87
N TYR A 51 10.34 -9.50 -11.21
CA TYR A 51 9.25 -10.41 -11.52
C TYR A 51 7.84 -9.82 -11.24
N ILE A 52 7.69 -8.91 -10.27
CA ILE A 52 6.43 -8.18 -10.09
C ILE A 52 6.30 -7.06 -11.11
N ARG A 53 7.40 -6.31 -11.32
CA ARG A 53 7.41 -5.18 -12.24
C ARG A 53 7.17 -5.63 -13.68
N ASP A 54 7.86 -6.67 -14.11
CA ASP A 54 7.87 -7.09 -15.51
C ASP A 54 6.76 -8.12 -15.80
N ASP A 55 6.65 -9.19 -15.00
CA ASP A 55 5.72 -10.30 -15.28
C ASP A 55 4.29 -10.02 -14.76
N VAL A 56 4.12 -9.07 -13.82
CA VAL A 56 2.78 -8.75 -13.31
C VAL A 56 2.29 -7.40 -13.81
N LEU A 57 3.05 -6.32 -13.63
CA LEU A 57 2.58 -4.99 -14.02
C LEU A 57 2.65 -4.77 -15.54
N ARG A 58 3.81 -5.01 -16.16
CA ARG A 58 4.01 -4.76 -17.62
C ARG A 58 3.22 -5.71 -18.49
N GLU A 59 3.20 -7.00 -18.20
CA GLU A 59 2.42 -7.97 -18.98
C GLU A 59 0.93 -7.70 -18.95
N ASN A 60 0.41 -7.16 -17.85
CA ASN A 60 -0.99 -6.76 -17.74
C ASN A 60 -1.26 -5.31 -18.21
N ASN A 61 -0.28 -4.63 -18.83
CA ASN A 61 -0.39 -3.24 -19.29
C ASN A 61 -0.84 -2.26 -18.21
N ILE A 62 -0.44 -2.48 -16.97
CA ILE A 62 -0.74 -1.59 -15.85
C ILE A 62 0.28 -0.44 -15.82
N GLU A 63 -0.22 0.78 -15.82
CA GLU A 63 0.63 1.96 -15.64
C GLU A 63 1.17 2.04 -14.23
N PHE A 64 2.45 2.32 -14.10
CA PHE A 64 3.09 2.58 -12.82
C PHE A 64 4.22 3.57 -12.95
N GLU A 65 4.57 4.20 -11.86
CA GLU A 65 5.78 5.02 -11.71
C GLU A 65 6.50 4.65 -10.41
N GLU A 66 7.80 4.81 -10.39
CA GLU A 66 8.63 4.62 -9.21
C GLU A 66 9.12 5.99 -8.72
N VAL A 67 8.89 6.28 -7.46
CA VAL A 67 9.33 7.51 -6.78
C VAL A 67 10.01 7.18 -5.48
N GLU A 68 10.95 8.01 -5.07
CA GLU A 68 11.68 7.80 -3.82
C GLU A 68 11.05 8.53 -2.65
N ARG A 69 10.52 9.73 -2.87
CA ARG A 69 9.98 10.57 -1.81
C ARG A 69 8.47 10.45 -1.70
N LEU A 70 8.00 10.23 -0.47
CA LEU A 70 6.57 10.14 -0.18
C LEU A 70 5.84 11.47 -0.51
N GLU A 71 6.48 12.59 -0.19
CA GLU A 71 5.91 13.92 -0.41
C GLU A 71 5.61 14.22 -1.89
N ASP A 72 6.41 13.66 -2.80
CA ASP A 72 6.23 13.85 -4.26
C ASP A 72 5.03 13.02 -4.80
N ALA A 73 4.67 11.97 -4.06
CA ALA A 73 3.55 11.10 -4.41
C ALA A 73 2.21 11.57 -3.82
N LEU A 74 2.20 12.00 -2.56
CA LEU A 74 0.99 12.29 -1.78
C LEU A 74 -0.07 13.15 -2.50
N PRO A 75 0.28 14.25 -3.22
CA PRO A 75 -0.74 15.12 -3.81
C PRO A 75 -1.62 14.46 -4.89
N LYS A 76 -1.20 13.35 -5.44
CA LYS A 76 -1.89 12.66 -6.56
C LYS A 76 -2.57 11.36 -6.17
N LEU A 77 -2.40 10.90 -4.92
CA LEU A 77 -2.90 9.59 -4.49
C LEU A 77 -4.38 9.61 -4.11
N ASP A 78 -5.11 8.57 -4.51
CA ASP A 78 -6.45 8.24 -3.98
C ASP A 78 -6.33 7.27 -2.80
N VAL A 79 -5.34 6.40 -2.83
CA VAL A 79 -5.08 5.41 -1.79
C VAL A 79 -3.59 5.37 -1.51
N LEU A 80 -3.21 5.46 -0.24
CA LEU A 80 -1.86 5.20 0.23
C LEU A 80 -1.85 3.93 1.07
N TYR A 81 -1.14 2.90 0.60
CA TYR A 81 -0.91 1.67 1.34
C TYR A 81 0.52 1.69 1.91
N MET A 82 0.62 1.91 3.22
CA MET A 82 1.90 1.92 3.93
C MET A 82 2.29 0.52 4.36
N THR A 83 3.60 0.22 4.31
CA THR A 83 4.17 -1.00 4.87
C THR A 83 5.37 -0.66 5.75
N ARG A 84 5.61 -1.49 6.75
CA ARG A 84 6.79 -1.34 7.60
C ARG A 84 8.04 -1.91 6.92
N VAL A 85 9.19 -1.36 7.27
CA VAL A 85 10.49 -1.92 6.95
C VAL A 85 10.84 -2.98 8.01
N GLN A 86 11.00 -4.24 7.60
CA GLN A 86 11.21 -5.38 8.51
C GLN A 86 12.69 -5.59 8.80
N LYS A 87 13.10 -5.52 10.08
CA LYS A 87 14.50 -5.71 10.53
C LYS A 87 15.06 -7.07 10.07
N GLU A 88 14.23 -8.09 10.09
CA GLU A 88 14.60 -9.48 9.78
C GLU A 88 15.03 -9.69 8.32
N ARG A 89 14.87 -8.68 7.48
CA ARG A 89 15.20 -8.71 6.05
C ARG A 89 16.56 -8.12 5.71
N PHE A 90 17.20 -7.48 6.68
CA PHE A 90 18.51 -6.84 6.48
C PHE A 90 19.61 -7.74 7.03
N PHE A 91 20.68 -7.93 6.23
CA PHE A 91 21.89 -8.63 6.67
C PHE A 91 22.74 -7.77 7.61
N ASN A 92 22.62 -6.43 7.50
CA ASN A 92 23.34 -5.47 8.28
C ASN A 92 22.38 -4.59 9.08
N GLU A 93 22.64 -4.46 10.38
CA GLU A 93 21.83 -3.63 11.28
C GLU A 93 21.91 -2.13 10.92
N GLU A 94 23.04 -1.68 10.42
CA GLU A 94 23.24 -0.29 9.98
C GLU A 94 22.32 0.09 8.83
N ASP A 95 22.14 -0.80 7.86
CA ASP A 95 21.23 -0.59 6.74
C ASP A 95 19.77 -0.53 7.22
N TYR A 96 19.39 -1.39 8.17
CA TYR A 96 18.06 -1.31 8.77
C TYR A 96 17.85 0.02 9.50
N VAL A 97 18.79 0.45 10.33
CA VAL A 97 18.68 1.72 11.09
C VAL A 97 18.54 2.91 10.14
N ARG A 98 19.24 2.90 9.00
CA ARG A 98 19.12 3.93 7.96
C ARG A 98 17.74 3.94 7.29
N MET A 99 17.14 2.76 7.09
CA MET A 99 15.90 2.60 6.31
C MET A 99 14.62 2.60 7.14
N LYS A 100 14.68 2.20 8.42
CA LYS A 100 13.48 2.02 9.27
C LYS A 100 12.62 3.27 9.42
N ASP A 101 13.26 4.45 9.42
CA ASP A 101 12.62 5.74 9.62
C ASP A 101 12.52 6.55 8.30
N PHE A 102 12.82 5.92 7.16
CA PHE A 102 12.85 6.61 5.87
C PHE A 102 11.46 7.16 5.48
N TYR A 103 10.42 6.41 5.79
CA TYR A 103 9.04 6.83 5.57
C TYR A 103 8.26 6.85 6.87
N ILE A 104 8.01 8.05 7.38
CA ILE A 104 7.07 8.28 8.48
C ILE A 104 5.97 9.17 7.95
N LEU A 105 4.74 8.64 7.93
CA LEU A 105 3.54 9.42 7.62
C LEU A 105 3.10 10.13 8.88
N ASP A 106 3.27 11.43 8.92
CA ASP A 106 2.87 12.33 9.98
C ASP A 106 1.74 13.28 9.54
N LYS A 107 1.25 14.10 10.45
CA LYS A 107 0.17 15.05 10.17
C LYS A 107 0.55 16.08 9.11
N LYS A 108 1.81 16.53 9.07
CA LYS A 108 2.29 17.49 8.06
C LYS A 108 2.26 16.89 6.65
N LYS A 109 2.65 15.65 6.51
CA LYS A 109 2.57 14.94 5.23
C LYS A 109 1.12 14.69 4.82
N MET A 110 0.23 14.41 5.78
CA MET A 110 -1.20 14.29 5.50
C MET A 110 -1.83 15.57 4.95
N GLU A 111 -1.28 16.75 5.25
CA GLU A 111 -1.73 18.03 4.68
C GLU A 111 -1.44 18.15 3.17
N LEU A 112 -0.44 17.42 2.66
CA LEU A 112 -0.10 17.39 1.22
C LEU A 112 -1.05 16.51 0.41
N ALA A 113 -1.75 15.61 1.07
CA ALA A 113 -2.61 14.61 0.44
C ALA A 113 -4.03 15.15 0.19
N PRO A 114 -4.72 14.67 -0.87
CA PRO A 114 -6.13 14.97 -1.08
C PRO A 114 -7.00 14.64 0.15
N GLN A 115 -8.07 15.40 0.34
CA GLN A 115 -8.96 15.22 1.50
C GLN A 115 -9.75 13.90 1.45
N ASP A 116 -9.90 13.32 0.27
CA ASP A 116 -10.59 12.06 0.02
C ASP A 116 -9.63 10.86 -0.16
N MET A 117 -8.31 11.07 0.01
CA MET A 117 -7.34 9.97 0.02
C MET A 117 -7.63 9.02 1.18
N ILE A 118 -7.36 7.74 0.99
CA ILE A 118 -7.51 6.70 2.03
C ILE A 118 -6.14 6.16 2.41
N VAL A 119 -5.82 6.14 3.70
CA VAL A 119 -4.60 5.52 4.23
C VAL A 119 -4.89 4.12 4.72
N MET A 120 -4.15 3.15 4.21
CA MET A 120 -4.24 1.72 4.53
C MET A 120 -2.91 1.19 5.08
N HIS A 121 -2.98 0.18 5.92
CA HIS A 121 -1.81 -0.51 6.48
C HIS A 121 -2.19 -1.93 6.92
N PRO A 122 -1.37 -2.96 6.64
CA PRO A 122 -1.72 -4.35 6.98
C PRO A 122 -1.66 -4.64 8.48
N LEU A 123 -1.11 -3.74 9.31
CA LEU A 123 -0.87 -3.89 10.73
C LEU A 123 -0.11 -5.20 11.10
N PRO A 124 0.62 -5.26 12.22
CA PRO A 124 0.89 -4.15 13.13
C PRO A 124 1.87 -3.12 12.55
N ARG A 125 1.71 -1.86 12.93
CA ARG A 125 2.67 -0.79 12.63
C ARG A 125 3.66 -0.61 13.78
N VAL A 126 4.78 0.05 13.50
CA VAL A 126 5.77 0.50 14.48
C VAL A 126 5.76 2.04 14.51
N ASN A 127 6.49 2.68 13.61
CA ASN A 127 6.63 4.14 13.55
C ASN A 127 6.34 4.73 12.16
N GLU A 128 6.11 3.88 11.17
CA GLU A 128 5.87 4.29 9.77
C GLU A 128 4.58 5.11 9.57
N ILE A 129 3.67 5.07 10.55
CA ILE A 129 2.55 6.00 10.65
C ILE A 129 2.56 6.56 12.07
N ALA A 130 2.67 7.87 12.21
CA ALA A 130 2.62 8.55 13.50
C ALA A 130 1.25 8.39 14.16
N VAL A 131 1.23 8.28 15.50
CA VAL A 131 -0.01 8.08 16.27
C VAL A 131 -1.04 9.19 16.05
N GLU A 132 -0.56 10.42 15.82
CA GLU A 132 -1.42 11.57 15.54
C GLU A 132 -2.27 11.47 14.26
N VAL A 133 -1.92 10.52 13.35
CA VAL A 133 -2.68 10.23 12.13
C VAL A 133 -3.89 9.35 12.41
N ASP A 134 -3.97 8.68 13.57
CA ASP A 134 -5.07 7.78 13.92
C ASP A 134 -6.43 8.48 13.97
N ASP A 135 -6.44 9.75 14.36
CA ASP A 135 -7.64 10.57 14.44
C ASP A 135 -8.04 11.22 13.10
N ASP A 136 -7.22 11.06 12.06
CA ASP A 136 -7.54 11.59 10.72
C ASP A 136 -8.64 10.73 10.08
N PRO A 137 -9.72 11.33 9.56
CA PRO A 137 -10.82 10.58 8.94
C PRO A 137 -10.40 9.73 7.72
N ARG A 138 -9.23 10.00 7.15
CA ARG A 138 -8.64 9.24 6.06
C ARG A 138 -7.92 7.97 6.53
N ALA A 139 -7.67 7.82 7.84
CA ALA A 139 -7.02 6.64 8.44
C ALA A 139 -7.97 5.43 8.45
N ALA A 140 -7.88 4.59 7.44
CA ALA A 140 -8.78 3.44 7.26
C ALA A 140 -8.19 2.10 7.73
N TYR A 141 -6.95 2.06 8.22
CA TYR A 141 -6.23 0.82 8.52
C TYR A 141 -6.84 0.01 9.68
N PHE A 142 -7.46 0.62 10.68
CA PHE A 142 -8.18 -0.13 11.72
C PHE A 142 -9.44 -0.78 11.19
N LYS A 143 -10.20 -0.06 10.35
CA LYS A 143 -11.38 -0.57 9.69
C LYS A 143 -11.02 -1.67 8.67
N GLN A 144 -9.90 -1.50 7.98
CA GLN A 144 -9.32 -2.52 7.10
C GLN A 144 -9.04 -3.82 7.87
N ALA A 145 -8.42 -3.74 9.07
CA ALA A 145 -8.14 -4.89 9.90
C ALA A 145 -9.42 -5.63 10.33
N GLN A 146 -10.47 -4.89 10.68
CA GLN A 146 -11.79 -5.46 10.98
C GLN A 146 -12.39 -6.18 9.76
N TYR A 147 -12.35 -5.57 8.58
CA TYR A 147 -12.85 -6.21 7.35
C TYR A 147 -12.04 -7.46 6.97
N ALA A 148 -10.75 -7.50 7.29
CA ALA A 148 -9.93 -8.69 7.07
C ALA A 148 -10.40 -9.89 7.91
N VAL A 149 -10.98 -9.67 9.09
CA VAL A 149 -11.61 -10.74 9.89
C VAL A 149 -12.83 -11.30 9.14
N TYR A 150 -13.73 -10.43 8.70
CA TYR A 150 -14.94 -10.85 7.96
C TYR A 150 -14.60 -11.57 6.65
N ALA A 151 -13.61 -11.06 5.91
CA ALA A 151 -13.17 -11.71 4.67
C ALA A 151 -12.61 -13.12 4.92
N ARG A 152 -11.83 -13.31 6.01
CA ARG A 152 -11.33 -14.65 6.39
C ARG A 152 -12.45 -15.57 6.84
N MET A 153 -13.41 -15.07 7.61
CA MET A 153 -14.57 -15.86 8.00
C MET A 153 -15.36 -16.33 6.77
N ALA A 154 -15.66 -15.42 5.85
CA ALA A 154 -16.35 -15.74 4.60
C ALA A 154 -15.60 -16.78 3.77
N LEU A 155 -14.27 -16.63 3.65
CA LEU A 155 -13.41 -17.58 2.93
C LEU A 155 -13.49 -18.99 3.56
N ILE A 156 -13.36 -19.09 4.88
CA ILE A 156 -13.43 -20.37 5.60
C ILE A 156 -14.80 -21.03 5.40
N LEU A 157 -15.89 -20.28 5.57
CA LEU A 157 -17.23 -20.78 5.38
C LEU A 157 -17.46 -21.29 3.94
N THR A 158 -16.95 -20.55 2.95
CA THR A 158 -17.01 -20.95 1.54
C THR A 158 -16.25 -22.24 1.27
N LEU A 159 -15.03 -22.38 1.80
CA LEU A 159 -14.20 -23.56 1.62
C LEU A 159 -14.77 -24.79 2.33
N LEU A 160 -15.47 -24.61 3.43
CA LEU A 160 -16.14 -25.67 4.17
C LEU A 160 -17.57 -25.94 3.67
N GLU A 161 -18.03 -25.25 2.61
CA GLU A 161 -19.39 -25.36 2.03
C GLU A 161 -20.52 -25.12 3.07
N VAL A 162 -20.23 -24.36 4.12
CA VAL A 162 -21.20 -24.04 5.16
C VAL A 162 -22.22 -23.03 4.61
N LYS A 163 -23.48 -23.41 4.59
CA LYS A 163 -24.59 -22.49 4.27
C LYS A 163 -24.85 -21.64 5.50
N VAL A 164 -24.69 -20.34 5.34
CA VAL A 164 -25.07 -19.35 6.36
C VAL A 164 -26.56 -19.04 6.13
N CYS A 165 -27.39 -19.33 7.13
CA CYS A 165 -28.82 -19.01 7.12
C CYS A 165 -29.05 -17.51 7.38
#